data_fa31072c2686cd857faf7ba1dced913b
#
_entry.id   fa31072c2686cd857faf7ba1dced913b
#
_cell.length_a   1.000
_cell.length_b   1.000
_cell.length_c   1.000
_cell.angle_alpha   90.00
_cell.angle_beta   90.00
_cell.angle_gamma   90.00
#
_symmetry.space_group_name_H-M   'P 1'
#
loop_
_entity.id
_entity.type
_entity.pdbx_description
1 polymer ?
#
loop_
_entity_poly.entity_id
_entity_poly.type
_entity_poly.pdbx_seq_one_letter_code
_entity_poly.pdbx_strand_id
1 'polypeptide(L)'
;MNDTKQKVKEFYDSIGWQQEQDGNFQNARYEDLRPVSAEYIQKTRLRINRHLKPAGKYLLDAGSGPVQYDDYVTYSKGYQKRVCLDISIQALREARNRIGDHGMFVVGDLANLPFAPNTFDGVVSMHAIHHLALEEHPRAYDELYRVLNQGSTAAIVNGWSDPLLSRIGEPVIGLLRKLAGRSAKKKKDWLNESDPEGTFVRKMTPEWLASTVGNHIPLQIKPWRSMSTRYLRWFIHPKLGGKIFLKLVFWLEDLFPGFYGRNGQYPVIVLKK
;
A
#
# COMPACT_ATOMS: atom_id res chain seq x y z
N MET A 1 -23.46 2.98 -3.99
CA MET A 1 -22.14 2.43 -4.33
C MET A 1 -22.01 2.48 -5.84
N ASN A 2 -20.91 3.00 -6.41
CA ASN A 2 -20.73 3.02 -7.88
C ASN A 2 -20.31 1.63 -8.41
N ASP A 3 -20.39 1.42 -9.73
CA ASP A 3 -20.07 0.14 -10.40
C ASP A 3 -18.62 -0.34 -10.11
N THR A 4 -17.65 0.57 -10.05
CA THR A 4 -16.25 0.26 -9.74
C THR A 4 -16.10 -0.34 -8.34
N LYS A 5 -16.71 0.28 -7.32
CA LYS A 5 -16.66 -0.22 -5.93
C LYS A 5 -17.38 -1.56 -5.80
N GLN A 6 -18.48 -1.75 -6.52
CA GLN A 6 -19.19 -3.02 -6.51
C GLN A 6 -18.30 -4.15 -7.04
N LYS A 7 -17.63 -3.95 -8.18
CA LYS A 7 -16.69 -4.91 -8.77
C LYS A 7 -15.49 -5.20 -7.84
N VAL A 8 -14.95 -4.16 -7.21
CA VAL A 8 -13.84 -4.30 -6.24
C VAL A 8 -14.29 -5.14 -5.04
N LYS A 9 -15.48 -4.84 -4.49
CA LYS A 9 -16.07 -5.61 -3.38
C LYS A 9 -16.27 -7.08 -3.75
N GLU A 10 -16.91 -7.35 -4.89
CA GLU A 10 -17.18 -8.71 -5.38
C GLU A 10 -15.88 -9.50 -5.57
N PHE A 11 -14.85 -8.87 -6.14
CA PHE A 11 -13.54 -9.50 -6.28
C PHE A 11 -12.94 -9.89 -4.93
N TYR A 12 -12.92 -8.99 -3.95
CA TYR A 12 -12.33 -9.26 -2.65
C TYR A 12 -13.17 -10.19 -1.79
N ASP A 13 -14.50 -10.18 -1.89
CA ASP A 13 -15.36 -11.10 -1.19
C ASP A 13 -15.27 -12.54 -1.76
N SER A 14 -14.94 -12.70 -3.05
CA SER A 14 -14.96 -14.00 -3.73
C SER A 14 -13.58 -14.61 -3.98
N ILE A 15 -12.57 -13.79 -4.29
CA ILE A 15 -11.26 -14.26 -4.79
C ILE A 15 -10.09 -13.68 -3.99
N GLY A 16 -10.02 -12.36 -3.83
CA GLY A 16 -8.82 -11.65 -3.38
C GLY A 16 -8.33 -12.06 -1.99
N TRP A 17 -9.25 -12.47 -1.11
CA TRP A 17 -8.97 -12.89 0.26
C TRP A 17 -9.19 -14.38 0.49
N GLN A 18 -9.20 -15.20 -0.56
CA GLN A 18 -9.12 -16.65 -0.42
C GLN A 18 -7.70 -17.06 0.00
N GLN A 19 -7.62 -17.98 0.99
CA GLN A 19 -6.34 -18.59 1.34
C GLN A 19 -6.00 -19.69 0.35
N GLU A 20 -4.76 -19.68 -0.14
CA GLU A 20 -4.19 -20.74 -0.96
C GLU A 20 -3.66 -21.89 -0.08
N GLN A 21 -3.30 -23.02 -0.70
CA GLN A 21 -2.82 -24.22 0.02
C GLN A 21 -1.57 -23.96 0.89
N ASP A 22 -0.77 -22.94 0.57
CA ASP A 22 0.41 -22.53 1.32
C ASP A 22 0.09 -21.60 2.52
N GLY A 23 -1.19 -21.33 2.78
CA GLY A 23 -1.67 -20.47 3.86
C GLY A 23 -1.61 -18.97 3.55
N ASN A 24 -1.09 -18.56 2.40
CA ASN A 24 -1.10 -17.19 1.95
C ASN A 24 -2.44 -16.81 1.33
N PHE A 25 -2.81 -15.53 1.39
CA PHE A 25 -3.93 -15.03 0.60
C PHE A 25 -3.54 -14.93 -0.87
N GLN A 26 -4.49 -15.16 -1.77
CA GLN A 26 -4.29 -15.05 -3.22
C GLN A 26 -3.60 -13.71 -3.62
N ASN A 27 -3.89 -12.64 -2.91
CA ASN A 27 -3.29 -11.33 -3.11
C ASN A 27 -1.77 -11.28 -2.77
N ALA A 28 -1.22 -12.24 -1.99
CA ALA A 28 0.21 -12.32 -1.68
C ALA A 28 1.08 -12.61 -2.93
N ARG A 29 0.51 -13.13 -4.00
CA ARG A 29 1.21 -13.33 -5.28
C ARG A 29 1.83 -12.06 -5.86
N TYR A 30 1.33 -10.90 -5.49
CA TYR A 30 1.89 -9.60 -5.89
C TYR A 30 3.12 -9.19 -5.08
N GLU A 31 3.51 -9.98 -4.06
CA GLU A 31 4.70 -9.73 -3.26
C GLU A 31 5.85 -10.68 -3.65
N ASP A 32 7.09 -10.30 -3.36
CA ASP A 32 8.25 -11.18 -3.51
C ASP A 32 8.48 -11.97 -2.22
N LEU A 33 7.96 -13.20 -2.16
CA LEU A 33 8.04 -14.06 -0.99
C LEU A 33 9.38 -14.80 -0.86
N ARG A 34 10.37 -14.54 -1.74
CA ARG A 34 11.66 -15.22 -1.69
C ARG A 34 12.49 -14.79 -0.47
N PRO A 35 13.23 -15.72 0.17
CA PRO A 35 14.03 -15.43 1.37
C PRO A 35 15.09 -14.33 1.16
N VAL A 36 15.57 -14.13 -0.08
CA VAL A 36 16.55 -13.08 -0.40
C VAL A 36 16.02 -11.69 -0.20
N SER A 37 14.71 -11.47 -0.40
CA SER A 37 14.03 -10.18 -0.29
C SER A 37 13.31 -9.97 1.05
N ALA A 38 13.17 -11.03 1.86
CA ALA A 38 12.32 -11.03 3.06
C ALA A 38 12.69 -9.91 4.05
N GLU A 39 13.99 -9.77 4.38
CA GLU A 39 14.47 -8.74 5.32
C GLU A 39 14.16 -7.32 4.82
N TYR A 40 14.38 -7.06 3.52
CA TYR A 40 14.11 -5.76 2.92
C TYR A 40 12.62 -5.44 2.95
N ILE A 41 11.77 -6.41 2.56
CA ILE A 41 10.31 -6.26 2.55
C ILE A 41 9.79 -6.00 3.97
N GLN A 42 10.25 -6.78 4.95
CA GLN A 42 9.89 -6.59 6.35
C GLN A 42 10.27 -5.19 6.84
N LYS A 43 11.52 -4.76 6.62
CA LYS A 43 11.97 -3.41 7.00
C LYS A 43 11.14 -2.30 6.35
N THR A 44 10.74 -2.47 5.09
CA THR A 44 9.91 -1.46 4.40
C THR A 44 8.50 -1.42 4.99
N ARG A 45 7.90 -2.55 5.36
CA ARG A 45 6.61 -2.60 6.05
C ARG A 45 6.69 -1.90 7.40
N LEU A 46 7.71 -2.18 8.19
CA LEU A 46 7.91 -1.57 9.51
C LEU A 46 8.20 -0.06 9.48
N ARG A 47 8.58 0.51 8.31
CA ARG A 47 8.74 1.97 8.15
C ARG A 47 7.50 2.76 8.52
N ILE A 48 6.31 2.22 8.34
CA ILE A 48 5.05 2.88 8.70
C ILE A 48 5.06 3.31 10.17
N ASN A 49 5.61 2.50 11.06
CA ASN A 49 5.69 2.82 12.49
C ASN A 49 6.48 4.12 12.79
N ARG A 50 7.38 4.54 11.90
CA ARG A 50 8.13 5.82 12.04
C ARG A 50 7.25 7.05 11.83
N HIS A 51 6.06 6.86 11.26
CA HIS A 51 5.13 7.93 10.89
C HIS A 51 3.87 7.94 11.75
N LEU A 52 3.75 7.04 12.69
CA LEU A 52 2.64 6.94 13.63
C LEU A 52 3.09 7.41 15.01
N LYS A 53 2.14 7.91 15.81
CA LYS A 53 2.39 8.13 17.24
C LYS A 53 2.72 6.80 17.91
N PRO A 54 3.63 6.78 18.89
CA PRO A 54 3.98 5.55 19.60
C PRO A 54 2.83 5.00 20.45
N ALA A 55 1.84 5.85 20.80
CA ALA A 55 0.64 5.46 21.56
C ALA A 55 -0.55 6.36 21.21
N GLY A 56 -1.75 5.83 21.37
CA GLY A 56 -2.99 6.53 21.13
C GLY A 56 -4.22 5.72 21.58
N LYS A 57 -5.39 6.34 21.50
CA LYS A 57 -6.66 5.66 21.78
C LYS A 57 -7.09 4.81 20.60
N TYR A 58 -7.21 5.41 19.43
CA TYR A 58 -7.70 4.74 18.21
C TYR A 58 -6.74 4.92 17.05
N LEU A 59 -6.36 3.79 16.40
CA LEU A 59 -5.76 3.76 15.08
C LEU A 59 -6.84 3.36 14.06
N LEU A 60 -7.07 4.16 13.04
CA LEU A 60 -7.85 3.74 11.86
C LEU A 60 -6.96 3.00 10.87
N ASP A 61 -7.38 1.83 10.46
CA ASP A 61 -6.84 1.10 9.32
C ASP A 61 -7.88 1.12 8.20
N ALA A 62 -7.69 2.04 7.25
CA ALA A 62 -8.66 2.36 6.22
C ALA A 62 -8.36 1.56 4.93
N GLY A 63 -9.26 0.63 4.59
CA GLY A 63 -9.02 -0.43 3.62
C GLY A 63 -8.09 -1.49 4.19
N SER A 64 -8.43 -2.01 5.37
CA SER A 64 -7.54 -2.86 6.18
C SER A 64 -7.23 -4.21 5.54
N GLY A 65 -8.12 -4.70 4.67
CA GLY A 65 -8.08 -6.09 4.27
C GLY A 65 -8.12 -7.02 5.49
N PRO A 66 -7.57 -8.25 5.39
CA PRO A 66 -7.50 -9.21 6.48
C PRO A 66 -6.35 -8.96 7.46
N VAL A 67 -5.67 -7.79 7.38
CA VAL A 67 -4.39 -7.51 8.08
C VAL A 67 -3.35 -8.60 7.77
N GLN A 68 -3.10 -8.79 6.51
CA GLN A 68 -2.47 -9.96 5.89
C GLN A 68 -1.11 -10.36 6.48
N TYR A 69 -0.28 -9.42 6.97
CA TYR A 69 1.09 -9.66 7.42
C TYR A 69 1.28 -9.34 8.91
N ASP A 70 2.14 -10.09 9.61
CA ASP A 70 2.48 -9.86 11.02
C ASP A 70 3.04 -8.46 11.25
N ASP A 71 3.83 -7.96 10.30
CA ASP A 71 4.36 -6.59 10.35
C ASP A 71 3.23 -5.54 10.47
N TYR A 72 2.07 -5.77 9.84
CA TYR A 72 0.93 -4.86 9.88
C TYR A 72 0.23 -4.83 11.23
N VAL A 73 0.29 -5.93 12.00
CA VAL A 73 -0.24 -5.94 13.37
C VAL A 73 0.51 -4.96 14.26
N THR A 74 1.80 -4.72 13.98
CA THR A 74 2.64 -3.82 14.79
C THR A 74 2.18 -2.36 14.76
N TYR A 75 1.44 -1.92 13.72
CA TYR A 75 1.04 -0.52 13.55
C TYR A 75 0.13 -0.01 14.69
N SER A 76 -0.64 -0.91 15.30
CA SER A 76 -1.56 -0.55 16.39
C SER A 76 -1.07 -0.98 17.78
N LYS A 77 0.17 -1.47 17.91
CA LYS A 77 0.68 -2.02 19.18
C LYS A 77 0.60 -1.04 20.35
N GLY A 78 0.79 0.26 20.11
CA GLY A 78 0.70 1.31 21.12
C GLY A 78 -0.69 1.93 21.25
N TYR A 79 -1.69 1.50 20.49
CA TYR A 79 -3.04 2.03 20.53
C TYR A 79 -3.96 1.14 21.35
N GLN A 80 -4.97 1.72 22.00
CA GLN A 80 -5.94 0.94 22.76
C GLN A 80 -6.79 0.04 21.87
N LYS A 81 -7.19 0.54 20.69
CA LYS A 81 -7.96 -0.20 19.68
C LYS A 81 -7.49 0.14 18.27
N ARG A 82 -7.55 -0.87 17.39
CA ARG A 82 -7.45 -0.71 15.94
C ARG A 82 -8.84 -0.79 15.32
N VAL A 83 -9.25 0.24 14.63
CA VAL A 83 -10.51 0.28 13.87
C VAL A 83 -10.19 -0.12 12.44
N CYS A 84 -10.56 -1.34 12.05
CA CYS A 84 -10.42 -1.84 10.68
C CYS A 84 -11.67 -1.47 9.90
N LEU A 85 -11.50 -0.66 8.85
CA LEU A 85 -12.58 -0.35 7.90
C LEU A 85 -12.24 -0.96 6.54
N ASP A 86 -13.16 -1.72 5.99
CA ASP A 86 -13.04 -2.27 4.64
C ASP A 86 -14.41 -2.40 3.98
N ILE A 87 -14.46 -2.41 2.64
CA ILE A 87 -15.69 -2.64 1.88
C ILE A 87 -16.09 -4.13 1.87
N SER A 88 -15.10 -5.01 2.04
CA SER A 88 -15.27 -6.48 2.07
C SER A 88 -15.53 -6.95 3.49
N ILE A 89 -16.70 -7.53 3.71
CA ILE A 89 -17.02 -8.18 5.00
C ILE A 89 -16.16 -9.43 5.23
N GLN A 90 -15.76 -10.12 4.17
CA GLN A 90 -14.89 -11.29 4.27
C GLN A 90 -13.51 -10.90 4.80
N ALA A 91 -12.93 -9.81 4.28
CA ALA A 91 -11.68 -9.26 4.78
C ALA A 91 -11.74 -8.95 6.29
N LEU A 92 -12.85 -8.33 6.73
CA LEU A 92 -13.03 -7.97 8.14
C LEU A 92 -13.21 -9.18 9.06
N ARG A 93 -13.81 -10.25 8.58
CA ARG A 93 -13.89 -11.53 9.33
C ARG A 93 -12.50 -12.11 9.57
N GLU A 94 -11.66 -12.12 8.55
CA GLU A 94 -10.27 -12.57 8.69
C GLU A 94 -9.44 -11.63 9.58
N ALA A 95 -9.61 -10.32 9.44
CA ALA A 95 -8.99 -9.35 10.33
C ALA A 95 -9.39 -9.58 11.80
N ARG A 96 -10.66 -9.90 12.06
CA ARG A 96 -11.15 -10.23 13.42
C ARG A 96 -10.48 -11.48 13.98
N ASN A 97 -10.36 -12.54 13.18
CA ASN A 97 -9.67 -13.76 13.59
C ASN A 97 -8.22 -13.48 13.98
N ARG A 98 -7.57 -12.52 13.29
CA ARG A 98 -6.17 -12.19 13.50
C ARG A 98 -5.91 -11.23 14.66
N ILE A 99 -6.74 -10.21 14.84
CA ILE A 99 -6.52 -9.12 15.82
C ILE A 99 -7.29 -9.38 17.12
N GLY A 100 -8.37 -10.14 17.07
CA GLY A 100 -9.23 -10.43 18.22
C GLY A 100 -9.85 -9.17 18.84
N ASP A 101 -9.88 -9.12 20.16
CA ASP A 101 -10.52 -8.04 20.92
C ASP A 101 -9.79 -6.69 20.85
N HIS A 102 -8.58 -6.65 20.32
CA HIS A 102 -7.89 -5.39 20.02
C HIS A 102 -8.54 -4.65 18.83
N GLY A 103 -9.28 -5.34 17.96
CA GLY A 103 -9.93 -4.81 16.77
C GLY A 103 -11.37 -4.34 16.99
N MET A 104 -11.76 -3.32 16.22
CA MET A 104 -13.13 -2.92 15.93
C MET A 104 -13.31 -2.98 14.41
N PHE A 105 -14.41 -3.54 13.91
CA PHE A 105 -14.54 -3.87 12.50
C PHE A 105 -15.77 -3.20 11.90
N VAL A 106 -15.59 -2.39 10.87
CA VAL A 106 -16.61 -1.55 10.25
C VAL A 106 -16.62 -1.76 8.75
N VAL A 107 -17.73 -2.23 8.21
CA VAL A 107 -17.93 -2.25 6.75
C VAL A 107 -18.21 -0.82 6.30
N GLY A 108 -17.36 -0.28 5.40
CA GLY A 108 -17.48 1.11 4.99
C GLY A 108 -16.70 1.47 3.74
N ASP A 109 -16.99 2.66 3.23
CA ASP A 109 -16.37 3.25 2.06
C ASP A 109 -15.25 4.22 2.48
N LEU A 110 -14.04 3.98 1.96
CA LEU A 110 -12.87 4.82 2.22
C LEU A 110 -13.05 6.29 1.77
N ALA A 111 -13.83 6.52 0.73
CA ALA A 111 -14.15 7.86 0.26
C ALA A 111 -15.36 8.51 1.00
N ASN A 112 -15.94 7.83 2.01
CA ASN A 112 -17.05 8.34 2.80
C ASN A 112 -17.03 7.67 4.19
N LEU A 113 -16.08 8.07 5.03
CA LEU A 113 -15.82 7.45 6.33
C LEU A 113 -16.96 7.72 7.32
N PRO A 114 -17.54 6.67 7.96
CA PRO A 114 -18.66 6.82 8.88
C PRO A 114 -18.19 7.25 10.30
N PHE A 115 -17.21 8.15 10.38
CA PHE A 115 -16.64 8.60 11.64
C PHE A 115 -16.71 10.11 11.77
N ALA A 116 -16.81 10.59 12.99
CA ALA A 116 -16.76 12.02 13.30
C ALA A 116 -15.35 12.60 12.95
N PRO A 117 -15.26 13.92 12.69
CA PRO A 117 -13.97 14.58 12.59
C PRO A 117 -13.16 14.41 13.88
N ASN A 118 -11.82 14.43 13.76
CA ASN A 118 -10.92 14.38 14.93
C ASN A 118 -11.20 13.18 15.87
N THR A 119 -11.27 11.99 15.32
CA THR A 119 -11.55 10.74 16.05
C THR A 119 -10.30 9.91 16.31
N PHE A 120 -9.32 9.93 15.38
CA PHE A 120 -8.21 8.98 15.38
C PHE A 120 -6.86 9.64 15.69
N ASP A 121 -6.09 8.99 16.56
CA ASP A 121 -4.72 9.40 16.92
C ASP A 121 -3.67 8.94 15.91
N GLY A 122 -4.07 8.13 14.96
CA GLY A 122 -3.29 7.69 13.81
C GLY A 122 -4.18 7.06 12.75
N VAL A 123 -3.77 7.15 11.50
CA VAL A 123 -4.44 6.50 10.37
C VAL A 123 -3.40 5.78 9.52
N VAL A 124 -3.70 4.56 9.10
CA VAL A 124 -2.96 3.84 8.07
C VAL A 124 -3.91 3.46 6.94
N SER A 125 -3.39 3.46 5.70
CA SER A 125 -4.11 2.94 4.53
C SER A 125 -3.09 2.31 3.59
N MET A 126 -3.16 0.99 3.44
CA MET A 126 -2.16 0.22 2.72
C MET A 126 -2.74 -0.30 1.41
N HIS A 127 -2.32 0.31 0.28
CA HIS A 127 -2.73 -0.14 -1.06
C HIS A 127 -4.25 -0.16 -1.30
N ALA A 128 -5.02 0.75 -0.69
CA ALA A 128 -6.47 0.78 -0.77
C ALA A 128 -7.03 1.86 -1.72
N ILE A 129 -6.50 3.11 -1.65
CA ILE A 129 -7.05 4.24 -2.43
C ILE A 129 -7.02 3.96 -3.93
N HIS A 130 -6.02 3.26 -4.44
CA HIS A 130 -5.92 2.96 -5.88
C HIS A 130 -7.03 2.02 -6.41
N HIS A 131 -7.88 1.48 -5.57
CA HIS A 131 -9.08 0.73 -5.96
C HIS A 131 -10.32 1.62 -6.12
N LEU A 132 -10.22 2.91 -5.80
CA LEU A 132 -11.26 3.89 -6.07
C LEU A 132 -11.14 4.44 -7.49
N ALA A 133 -12.24 4.94 -8.05
CA ALA A 133 -12.22 5.76 -9.25
C ALA A 133 -11.40 7.05 -9.01
N LEU A 134 -10.75 7.59 -10.04
CA LEU A 134 -9.80 8.71 -9.88
C LEU A 134 -10.46 9.95 -9.27
N GLU A 135 -11.70 10.23 -9.62
CA GLU A 135 -12.51 11.33 -9.11
C GLU A 135 -12.83 11.22 -7.61
N GLU A 136 -12.72 10.03 -7.04
CA GLU A 136 -12.94 9.78 -5.62
C GLU A 136 -11.63 9.86 -4.78
N HIS A 137 -10.46 9.83 -5.43
CA HIS A 137 -9.18 9.91 -4.71
C HIS A 137 -9.05 11.17 -3.84
N PRO A 138 -9.35 12.40 -4.33
CA PRO A 138 -9.26 13.60 -3.49
C PRO A 138 -10.12 13.47 -2.24
N ARG A 139 -11.38 13.03 -2.40
CA ARG A 139 -12.30 12.83 -1.29
C ARG A 139 -11.80 11.81 -0.29
N ALA A 140 -11.15 10.72 -0.72
CA ALA A 140 -10.56 9.74 0.19
C ALA A 140 -9.45 10.35 1.04
N TYR A 141 -8.57 11.20 0.47
CA TYR A 141 -7.56 11.92 1.23
C TYR A 141 -8.18 12.92 2.20
N ASP A 142 -9.22 13.66 1.78
CA ASP A 142 -9.95 14.60 2.64
C ASP A 142 -10.59 13.89 3.82
N GLU A 143 -11.22 12.74 3.62
CA GLU A 143 -11.82 11.94 4.68
C GLU A 143 -10.79 11.41 5.68
N LEU A 144 -9.66 10.88 5.21
CA LEU A 144 -8.57 10.43 6.07
C LEU A 144 -7.99 11.59 6.90
N TYR A 145 -7.88 12.78 6.31
CA TYR A 145 -7.44 13.98 7.01
C TYR A 145 -8.50 14.51 7.99
N ARG A 146 -9.77 14.50 7.58
CA ARG A 146 -10.89 14.97 8.41
C ARG A 146 -10.98 14.22 9.74
N VAL A 147 -10.83 12.89 9.70
CA VAL A 147 -10.97 12.03 10.89
C VAL A 147 -9.76 12.02 11.79
N LEU A 148 -8.59 12.52 11.36
CA LEU A 148 -7.41 12.67 12.19
C LEU A 148 -7.60 13.69 13.31
N ASN A 149 -7.08 13.39 14.50
CA ASN A 149 -6.92 14.35 15.60
C ASN A 149 -5.80 15.34 15.29
N GLN A 150 -5.88 16.53 15.90
CA GLN A 150 -4.79 17.52 15.86
C GLN A 150 -3.49 16.93 16.42
N GLY A 151 -2.37 17.26 15.78
CA GLY A 151 -1.05 16.70 16.09
C GLY A 151 -0.88 15.21 15.74
N SER A 152 -1.79 14.63 14.96
CA SER A 152 -1.73 13.24 14.50
C SER A 152 -1.34 13.13 13.02
N THR A 153 -1.04 11.92 12.57
CA THR A 153 -0.59 11.65 11.20
C THR A 153 -1.35 10.51 10.56
N ALA A 154 -1.55 10.60 9.24
CA ALA A 154 -1.94 9.46 8.42
C ALA A 154 -0.76 8.99 7.57
N ALA A 155 -0.51 7.68 7.54
CA ALA A 155 0.49 7.04 6.70
C ALA A 155 -0.21 6.21 5.61
N ILE A 156 -0.11 6.65 4.36
CA ILE A 156 -0.84 6.08 3.23
C ILE A 156 0.16 5.53 2.22
N VAL A 157 0.03 4.27 1.84
CA VAL A 157 0.89 3.63 0.84
C VAL A 157 0.08 3.30 -0.41
N ASN A 158 0.53 3.81 -1.55
CA ASN A 158 0.02 3.47 -2.88
C ASN A 158 1.19 3.31 -3.86
N GLY A 159 0.93 2.76 -5.04
CA GLY A 159 1.94 2.73 -6.11
C GLY A 159 1.81 3.93 -7.04
N TRP A 160 2.94 4.48 -7.50
CA TRP A 160 2.93 5.44 -8.60
C TRP A 160 2.60 4.77 -9.94
N SER A 161 1.98 5.52 -10.86
CA SER A 161 1.62 5.02 -12.19
C SER A 161 2.84 4.75 -13.07
N ASP A 162 3.82 5.65 -13.07
CA ASP A 162 5.02 5.57 -13.91
C ASP A 162 6.26 6.13 -13.19
N PRO A 163 6.77 5.47 -12.14
CA PRO A 163 7.92 5.97 -11.37
C PRO A 163 9.21 5.94 -12.20
N LEU A 164 10.04 6.98 -12.07
CA LEU A 164 11.29 7.15 -12.82
C LEU A 164 12.21 5.92 -12.72
N LEU A 165 12.38 5.36 -11.53
CA LEU A 165 13.23 4.18 -11.34
C LEU A 165 12.71 2.96 -12.11
N SER A 166 11.40 2.82 -12.26
CA SER A 166 10.81 1.77 -13.10
C SER A 166 11.06 2.04 -14.58
N ARG A 167 10.96 3.28 -15.04
CA ARG A 167 11.23 3.64 -16.44
C ARG A 167 12.67 3.32 -16.85
N ILE A 168 13.63 3.58 -15.97
CA ILE A 168 15.06 3.30 -16.24
C ILE A 168 15.33 1.79 -16.34
N GLY A 169 14.74 0.99 -15.49
CA GLY A 169 15.03 -0.46 -15.45
C GLY A 169 14.19 -1.32 -16.40
N GLU A 170 13.03 -0.85 -16.88
CA GLU A 170 12.18 -1.61 -17.80
C GLU A 170 12.87 -2.05 -19.12
N PRO A 171 13.66 -1.19 -19.79
CA PRO A 171 14.42 -1.60 -20.98
C PRO A 171 15.38 -2.76 -20.69
N VAL A 172 16.05 -2.73 -19.54
CA VAL A 172 16.99 -3.79 -19.12
C VAL A 172 16.23 -5.12 -18.89
N ILE A 173 15.09 -5.05 -18.18
CA ILE A 173 14.23 -6.22 -17.99
C ILE A 173 13.72 -6.74 -19.36
N GLY A 174 13.34 -5.85 -20.26
CA GLY A 174 12.93 -6.21 -21.62
C GLY A 174 14.00 -6.98 -22.38
N LEU A 175 15.25 -6.49 -22.35
CA LEU A 175 16.40 -7.15 -22.94
C LEU A 175 16.67 -8.53 -22.33
N LEU A 176 16.72 -8.61 -21.00
CA LEU A 176 16.93 -9.87 -20.27
C LEU A 176 15.85 -10.91 -20.60
N ARG A 177 14.60 -10.48 -20.70
CA ARG A 177 13.49 -11.36 -21.11
C ARG A 177 13.67 -11.89 -22.54
N LYS A 178 14.06 -11.03 -23.48
CA LYS A 178 14.34 -11.42 -24.87
C LYS A 178 15.46 -12.45 -24.93
N LEU A 179 16.55 -12.23 -24.20
CA LEU A 179 17.67 -13.17 -24.11
C LEU A 179 17.26 -14.50 -23.46
N ALA A 180 16.32 -14.49 -22.53
CA ALA A 180 15.75 -15.68 -21.89
C ALA A 180 14.65 -16.38 -22.74
N GLY A 181 14.43 -15.99 -23.98
CA GLY A 181 13.41 -16.57 -24.85
C GLY A 181 11.97 -16.33 -24.41
N ARG A 182 11.72 -15.35 -23.52
CA ARG A 182 10.39 -15.05 -22.97
C ARG A 182 9.72 -13.93 -23.74
N SER A 183 8.49 -14.16 -24.22
CA SER A 183 7.69 -13.15 -24.93
C SER A 183 7.51 -11.87 -24.10
N ALA A 184 7.51 -10.73 -24.75
CA ALA A 184 7.20 -9.45 -24.12
C ALA A 184 5.74 -9.44 -23.65
N LYS A 185 5.49 -9.24 -22.33
CA LYS A 185 4.14 -8.92 -21.88
C LYS A 185 3.82 -7.48 -22.32
N LYS A 186 2.62 -7.26 -22.88
CA LYS A 186 2.11 -5.93 -23.22
C LYS A 186 2.23 -5.04 -21.98
N LYS A 187 2.72 -3.81 -22.13
CA LYS A 187 2.76 -2.84 -21.04
C LYS A 187 1.31 -2.55 -20.64
N LYS A 188 0.93 -2.84 -19.38
CA LYS A 188 -0.42 -2.53 -18.89
C LYS A 188 -0.57 -1.02 -18.79
N ASP A 189 -1.63 -0.49 -19.34
CA ASP A 189 -2.04 0.88 -19.12
C ASP A 189 -2.82 0.95 -17.79
N TRP A 190 -2.08 1.15 -16.70
CA TRP A 190 -2.65 1.28 -15.36
C TRP A 190 -3.58 2.49 -15.19
N LEU A 191 -3.69 3.31 -16.23
CA LEU A 191 -4.62 4.43 -16.26
C LEU A 191 -6.01 4.00 -16.78
N ASN A 192 -6.10 2.93 -17.57
CA ASN A 192 -7.32 2.56 -18.28
C ASN A 192 -7.69 1.06 -18.22
N GLU A 193 -6.82 0.19 -17.72
CA GLU A 193 -7.07 -1.27 -17.74
C GLU A 193 -7.08 -1.86 -16.33
N SER A 194 -8.16 -2.56 -15.99
CA SER A 194 -8.21 -3.48 -14.85
C SER A 194 -7.30 -4.69 -15.10
N ASP A 195 -6.76 -5.29 -14.05
CA ASP A 195 -6.07 -6.57 -14.17
C ASP A 195 -7.10 -7.66 -14.51
N PRO A 196 -6.97 -8.40 -15.64
CA PRO A 196 -7.92 -9.48 -15.95
C PRO A 196 -7.92 -10.61 -14.92
N GLU A 197 -6.85 -10.74 -14.14
CA GLU A 197 -6.72 -11.68 -13.02
C GLU A 197 -6.81 -10.99 -11.65
N GLY A 198 -7.16 -9.71 -11.60
CA GLY A 198 -7.23 -8.86 -10.42
C GLY A 198 -8.46 -8.00 -10.42
N THR A 199 -8.40 -6.90 -9.66
CA THR A 199 -9.47 -5.91 -9.58
C THR A 199 -9.06 -4.58 -10.22
N PHE A 200 -10.00 -3.63 -10.23
CA PHE A 200 -9.73 -2.27 -10.70
C PHE A 200 -8.58 -1.61 -9.91
N VAL A 201 -7.64 -1.02 -10.62
CA VAL A 201 -6.51 -0.27 -10.05
C VAL A 201 -6.27 1.01 -10.83
N ARG A 202 -6.38 2.15 -10.16
CA ARG A 202 -6.06 3.47 -10.68
C ARG A 202 -4.93 4.09 -9.88
N LYS A 203 -3.78 4.31 -10.51
CA LYS A 203 -2.61 4.90 -9.86
C LYS A 203 -2.51 6.39 -10.22
N MET A 204 -1.90 7.17 -9.35
CA MET A 204 -1.64 8.60 -9.52
C MET A 204 -0.16 8.86 -9.75
N THR A 205 0.19 10.10 -10.09
CA THR A 205 1.57 10.60 -10.14
C THR A 205 1.88 11.48 -8.92
N PRO A 206 3.17 11.69 -8.59
CA PRO A 206 3.54 12.64 -7.54
C PRO A 206 3.06 14.07 -7.80
N GLU A 207 3.01 14.48 -9.08
CA GLU A 207 2.57 15.81 -9.51
C GLU A 207 1.06 15.98 -9.29
N TRP A 208 0.27 14.97 -9.68
CA TRP A 208 -1.15 14.95 -9.42
C TRP A 208 -1.45 15.04 -7.92
N LEU A 209 -0.75 14.26 -7.09
CA LEU A 209 -0.93 14.31 -5.64
C LEU A 209 -0.61 15.69 -5.08
N ALA A 210 0.52 16.29 -5.52
CA ALA A 210 0.94 17.61 -5.04
C ALA A 210 -0.06 18.71 -5.44
N SER A 211 -0.56 18.69 -6.67
CA SER A 211 -1.49 19.73 -7.17
C SER A 211 -2.92 19.54 -6.69
N THR A 212 -3.37 18.31 -6.43
CA THR A 212 -4.77 18.02 -6.10
C THR A 212 -5.00 17.94 -4.60
N VAL A 213 -4.11 17.28 -3.87
CA VAL A 213 -4.23 17.06 -2.42
C VAL A 213 -3.31 18.01 -1.65
N GLY A 214 -2.06 18.14 -2.10
CA GLY A 214 -1.02 18.92 -1.41
C GLY A 214 -1.26 20.42 -1.42
N ASN A 215 -2.20 20.95 -2.21
CA ASN A 215 -2.59 22.35 -2.23
C ASN A 215 -3.40 22.77 -0.98
N HIS A 216 -4.04 21.83 -0.28
CA HIS A 216 -4.88 22.12 0.90
C HIS A 216 -4.63 21.19 2.09
N ILE A 217 -3.95 20.04 1.90
CA ILE A 217 -3.56 19.13 2.99
C ILE A 217 -2.04 19.12 3.12
N PRO A 218 -1.47 19.46 4.30
CA PRO A 218 -0.03 19.31 4.55
C PRO A 218 0.41 17.85 4.42
N LEU A 219 1.27 17.56 3.45
CA LEU A 219 1.75 16.21 3.18
C LEU A 219 3.26 16.13 2.94
N GLN A 220 3.81 14.96 3.20
CA GLN A 220 5.18 14.59 2.87
C GLN A 220 5.18 13.29 2.08
N ILE A 221 6.02 13.21 1.05
CA ILE A 221 6.22 11.99 0.25
C ILE A 221 7.58 11.41 0.62
N LYS A 222 7.59 10.18 1.12
CA LYS A 222 8.79 9.44 1.52
C LYS A 222 8.76 8.04 0.92
N PRO A 223 9.87 7.29 0.86
CA PRO A 223 9.83 5.94 0.36
C PRO A 223 9.19 5.00 1.38
N TRP A 224 8.20 4.22 0.96
CA TRP A 224 7.87 2.98 1.62
C TRP A 224 8.79 1.88 1.08
N ARG A 225 8.82 1.70 -0.24
CA ARG A 225 9.66 0.75 -0.97
C ARG A 225 9.91 1.23 -2.40
N SER A 226 11.15 1.50 -2.78
CA SER A 226 11.46 1.96 -4.14
C SER A 226 11.45 0.83 -5.16
N MET A 227 11.80 -0.40 -4.76
CA MET A 227 11.86 -1.56 -5.64
C MET A 227 10.48 -2.19 -5.83
N SER A 228 10.06 -2.35 -7.09
CA SER A 228 8.86 -3.15 -7.40
C SER A 228 9.13 -4.65 -7.21
N THR A 229 8.08 -5.43 -6.98
CA THR A 229 8.16 -6.89 -6.94
C THR A 229 8.80 -7.47 -8.21
N ARG A 230 8.50 -6.87 -9.36
CA ARG A 230 9.09 -7.27 -10.63
C ARG A 230 10.61 -7.07 -10.63
N TYR A 231 11.11 -5.93 -10.11
CA TYR A 231 12.55 -5.67 -9.98
C TYR A 231 13.22 -6.60 -9.00
N LEU A 232 12.61 -6.82 -7.85
CA LEU A 232 13.10 -7.78 -6.90
C LEU A 232 13.32 -9.14 -7.59
N ARG A 233 12.30 -9.63 -8.32
CA ARG A 233 12.36 -10.94 -8.98
C ARG A 233 13.37 -11.03 -10.12
N TRP A 234 13.67 -9.94 -10.83
CA TRP A 234 14.60 -9.94 -11.96
C TRP A 234 16.05 -9.66 -11.57
N PHE A 235 16.29 -8.75 -10.64
CA PHE A 235 17.66 -8.29 -10.34
C PHE A 235 18.23 -8.85 -9.03
N ILE A 236 17.37 -9.34 -8.13
CA ILE A 236 17.82 -9.78 -6.82
C ILE A 236 18.00 -11.29 -6.79
N HIS A 237 19.26 -11.71 -6.70
CA HIS A 237 19.64 -13.12 -6.65
C HIS A 237 20.51 -13.42 -5.40
N PRO A 238 20.25 -14.53 -4.68
CA PRO A 238 21.00 -14.88 -3.47
C PRO A 238 22.51 -15.01 -3.73
N LYS A 239 22.87 -15.66 -4.84
CA LYS A 239 24.27 -15.94 -5.22
C LYS A 239 25.04 -14.72 -5.73
N LEU A 240 24.36 -13.62 -6.06
CA LEU A 240 24.95 -12.38 -6.58
C LEU A 240 24.94 -11.24 -5.54
N GLY A 241 24.97 -11.57 -4.26
CA GLY A 241 24.99 -10.56 -3.20
C GLY A 241 23.67 -9.78 -3.03
N GLY A 242 22.54 -10.35 -3.49
CA GLY A 242 21.24 -9.65 -3.50
C GLY A 242 20.81 -9.10 -2.15
N LYS A 243 21.10 -9.80 -1.03
CA LYS A 243 20.82 -9.29 0.32
C LYS A 243 21.62 -8.02 0.65
N ILE A 244 22.92 -7.99 0.27
CA ILE A 244 23.79 -6.83 0.52
C ILE A 244 23.31 -5.65 -0.32
N PHE A 245 23.00 -5.89 -1.59
CA PHE A 245 22.43 -4.87 -2.47
C PHE A 245 21.13 -4.27 -1.91
N LEU A 246 20.22 -5.09 -1.40
CA LEU A 246 18.98 -4.60 -0.80
C LEU A 246 19.21 -3.82 0.50
N LYS A 247 20.23 -4.15 1.30
CA LYS A 247 20.64 -3.33 2.46
C LYS A 247 21.13 -1.94 2.02
N LEU A 248 21.92 -1.89 0.94
CA LEU A 248 22.37 -0.63 0.36
C LEU A 248 21.20 0.19 -0.17
N VAL A 249 20.27 -0.43 -0.91
CA VAL A 249 19.05 0.25 -1.39
C VAL A 249 18.25 0.83 -0.23
N PHE A 250 18.03 0.05 0.83
CA PHE A 250 17.31 0.50 2.01
C PHE A 250 17.98 1.70 2.68
N TRP A 251 19.32 1.68 2.79
CA TRP A 251 20.10 2.79 3.33
C TRP A 251 20.01 4.04 2.45
N LEU A 252 20.10 3.88 1.12
CA LEU A 252 19.94 5.00 0.18
C LEU A 252 18.53 5.61 0.22
N GLU A 253 17.49 4.78 0.37
CA GLU A 253 16.12 5.23 0.56
C GLU A 253 15.97 6.09 1.84
N ASP A 254 16.66 5.71 2.92
CA ASP A 254 16.65 6.47 4.17
C ASP A 254 17.52 7.75 4.08
N LEU A 255 18.60 7.74 3.28
CA LEU A 255 19.48 8.90 3.09
C LEU A 255 18.87 9.96 2.15
N PHE A 256 18.15 9.52 1.10
CA PHE A 256 17.55 10.40 0.11
C PHE A 256 16.02 10.21 0.02
N PRO A 257 15.28 10.40 1.15
CA PRO A 257 13.88 10.01 1.21
C PRO A 257 12.98 10.80 0.24
N GLY A 258 13.28 12.07 -0.03
CA GLY A 258 12.53 12.88 -1.00
C GLY A 258 12.66 12.37 -2.43
N PHE A 259 13.86 11.95 -2.82
CA PHE A 259 14.12 11.39 -4.14
C PHE A 259 13.42 10.04 -4.32
N TYR A 260 13.68 9.09 -3.41
CA TYR A 260 13.12 7.74 -3.52
C TYR A 260 11.60 7.70 -3.31
N GLY A 261 11.04 8.60 -2.51
CA GLY A 261 9.59 8.72 -2.34
C GLY A 261 8.89 9.14 -3.63
N ARG A 262 9.45 10.09 -4.38
CA ARG A 262 8.86 10.57 -5.63
C ARG A 262 9.15 9.68 -6.84
N ASN A 263 10.30 9.02 -6.86
CA ASN A 263 10.81 8.30 -8.03
C ASN A 263 10.78 6.78 -7.87
N GLY A 264 10.58 6.26 -6.66
CA GLY A 264 10.42 4.82 -6.35
C GLY A 264 9.01 4.32 -6.63
N GLN A 265 8.83 3.00 -6.57
CA GLN A 265 7.55 2.37 -6.93
C GLN A 265 6.43 2.66 -5.93
N TYR A 266 6.73 2.59 -4.64
CA TYR A 266 5.74 2.70 -3.57
C TYR A 266 6.17 3.77 -2.57
N PRO A 267 5.56 4.96 -2.60
CA PRO A 267 5.73 5.96 -1.56
C PRO A 267 4.93 5.62 -0.31
N VAL A 268 5.33 6.19 0.82
CA VAL A 268 4.43 6.51 1.92
C VAL A 268 4.12 8.02 1.87
N ILE A 269 2.84 8.33 1.78
CA ILE A 269 2.30 9.67 1.81
C ILE A 269 1.88 9.93 3.25
N VAL A 270 2.52 10.89 3.90
CA VAL A 270 2.27 11.22 5.32
C VAL A 270 1.50 12.52 5.37
N LEU A 271 0.23 12.47 5.77
CA LEU A 271 -0.57 13.65 6.08
C LEU A 271 -0.32 14.06 7.54
N LYS A 272 -0.27 15.37 7.79
CA LYS A 272 -0.07 15.92 9.16
C LYS A 272 -1.19 16.90 9.48
N LYS A 273 -1.88 16.70 10.58
CA LYS A 273 -2.93 17.59 11.06
C LYS A 273 -2.52 18.34 12.30
#